data_9c84f0321324cd4187ca8293d624b847
#
_entry.id   9c84f0321324cd4187ca8293d624b847
#
_cell.length_a   1.000
_cell.length_b   1.000
_cell.length_c   1.000
_cell.angle_alpha   90.00
_cell.angle_beta   90.00
_cell.angle_gamma   90.00
#
_symmetry.space_group_name_H-M   'P 1'
#
loop_
_entity.id
_entity.type
_entity.pdbx_description
1 polymer ?
#
loop_
_entity_poly.entity_id
_entity_poly.type
_entity_poly.pdbx_seq_one_letter_code
_entity_poly.pdbx_strand_id
1 'polypeptide(L)'
;QVFDWFDEVGATDEQLDFPIVCTSAMNGIAGLSPDELAEDMQPLFETIVNVVEPPQVDTDGPLRMQISSLDYDNFKGLIGIGRIQRGSVKTNTPVTIVDKEGSKRNGRILQIMGYHGLDRIEVPMAQAGDIVCITGIDALNISDTIWDPQNVEALPSLSVDEPTVSMTFQVNNSPFAGKEGKFVTSRNIRERLERELIHNVALRVEDTDSPDKFKVSGRGELHLSVLIENMRREGFELGVSRPEVIVREIDGEKQEPFENVIFDVEEQHQGAVMEQMGYRKGELTNMEVDGKGRIRIEAVVPSRGLIGFRSEF
;
A
#
# COMPACT_ATOMS: atom_id res chain seq x y z
N GLN A 1 -26.31 15.31 9.40
CA GLN A 1 -25.36 15.10 8.30
C GLN A 1 -24.77 13.68 8.30
N VAL A 2 -24.06 13.22 9.37
CA VAL A 2 -23.48 11.85 9.41
C VAL A 2 -24.61 10.81 9.40
N PHE A 3 -25.63 10.99 10.22
CA PHE A 3 -26.82 10.13 10.25
C PHE A 3 -27.50 10.06 8.87
N ASP A 4 -27.76 11.22 8.24
CA ASP A 4 -28.40 11.30 6.93
C ASP A 4 -27.56 10.57 5.86
N TRP A 5 -26.22 10.69 5.96
CA TRP A 5 -25.33 10.01 5.03
C TRP A 5 -25.32 8.48 5.22
N PHE A 6 -25.34 8.00 6.48
CA PHE A 6 -25.45 6.56 6.75
C PHE A 6 -26.79 5.99 6.25
N ASP A 7 -27.88 6.74 6.40
CA ASP A 7 -29.20 6.37 5.87
C ASP A 7 -29.18 6.29 4.33
N GLU A 8 -28.58 7.27 3.66
CA GLU A 8 -28.42 7.28 2.19
C GLU A 8 -27.63 6.10 1.64
N VAL A 9 -26.64 5.58 2.37
CA VAL A 9 -25.86 4.39 1.97
C VAL A 9 -26.49 3.07 2.41
N GLY A 10 -27.68 3.11 2.99
CA GLY A 10 -28.47 1.93 3.35
C GLY A 10 -28.01 1.24 4.64
N ALA A 11 -27.54 2.00 5.61
CA ALA A 11 -27.21 1.47 6.93
C ALA A 11 -28.43 0.87 7.64
N THR A 12 -28.21 -0.17 8.46
CA THR A 12 -29.26 -0.74 9.29
C THR A 12 -29.58 0.13 10.50
N ASP A 13 -30.75 -0.06 11.12
CA ASP A 13 -31.14 0.67 12.34
C ASP A 13 -30.09 0.54 13.45
N GLU A 14 -29.44 -0.64 13.59
CA GLU A 14 -28.34 -0.87 14.53
C GLU A 14 -27.09 -0.04 14.20
N GLN A 15 -26.80 0.13 12.91
CA GLN A 15 -25.68 0.96 12.45
C GLN A 15 -25.96 2.47 12.58
N LEU A 16 -27.23 2.85 12.62
CA LEU A 16 -27.67 4.24 12.83
C LEU A 16 -27.66 4.64 14.32
N ASP A 17 -27.73 3.66 15.23
CA ASP A 17 -27.66 3.88 16.69
C ASP A 17 -26.20 3.85 17.18
N PHE A 18 -25.39 4.77 16.67
CA PHE A 18 -23.98 4.86 17.03
C PHE A 18 -23.73 5.91 18.13
N PRO A 19 -22.81 5.64 19.09
CA PRO A 19 -22.45 6.61 20.12
C PRO A 19 -21.64 7.78 19.53
N ILE A 20 -21.87 8.96 20.11
CA ILE A 20 -21.12 10.16 19.74
C ILE A 20 -20.22 10.56 20.92
N VAL A 21 -18.92 10.72 20.65
CA VAL A 21 -17.95 11.20 21.62
C VAL A 21 -17.33 12.50 21.14
N CYS A 22 -17.39 13.52 21.96
CA CYS A 22 -16.77 14.82 21.72
C CYS A 22 -15.34 14.82 22.24
N THR A 23 -14.36 15.19 21.41
CA THR A 23 -12.94 15.14 21.77
C THR A 23 -12.18 16.38 21.36
N SER A 24 -11.15 16.72 22.13
CA SER A 24 -10.11 17.66 21.73
C SER A 24 -8.75 16.98 21.89
N ALA A 25 -8.22 16.44 20.79
CA ALA A 25 -6.93 15.75 20.80
C ALA A 25 -5.78 16.68 21.24
N MET A 26 -5.86 17.97 20.89
CA MET A 26 -4.85 18.97 21.27
C MET A 26 -4.82 19.23 22.77
N ASN A 27 -5.97 19.14 23.44
CA ASN A 27 -6.08 19.32 24.90
C ASN A 27 -6.06 17.99 25.65
N GLY A 28 -6.10 16.85 24.97
CA GLY A 28 -6.12 15.52 25.59
C GLY A 28 -7.39 15.22 26.38
N ILE A 29 -8.55 15.76 25.98
CA ILE A 29 -9.82 15.64 26.69
C ILE A 29 -10.92 15.04 25.82
N ALA A 30 -11.85 14.30 26.44
CA ALA A 30 -13.01 13.70 25.78
C ALA A 30 -14.25 13.73 26.68
N GLY A 31 -15.44 13.61 26.07
CA GLY A 31 -16.70 13.51 26.80
C GLY A 31 -17.84 13.06 25.91
N LEU A 32 -18.96 12.66 26.50
CA LEU A 32 -20.16 12.25 25.76
C LEU A 32 -21.02 13.45 25.31
N SER A 33 -20.70 14.65 25.80
CA SER A 33 -21.33 15.91 25.42
C SER A 33 -20.28 17.01 25.27
N PRO A 34 -20.47 17.99 24.37
CA PRO A 34 -19.56 19.14 24.25
C PRO A 34 -19.46 19.98 25.57
N ASP A 35 -20.52 19.95 26.38
CA ASP A 35 -20.62 20.72 27.60
C ASP A 35 -20.08 19.96 28.85
N GLU A 36 -19.83 18.64 28.69
CA GLU A 36 -19.36 17.77 29.78
C GLU A 36 -18.13 16.98 29.32
N LEU A 37 -17.01 17.69 29.15
CA LEU A 37 -15.73 17.08 28.81
C LEU A 37 -14.99 16.71 30.11
N ALA A 38 -14.47 15.47 30.14
CA ALA A 38 -13.55 15.03 31.19
C ALA A 38 -12.18 15.72 31.07
N GLU A 39 -11.33 15.58 32.07
CA GLU A 39 -9.96 16.12 32.06
C GLU A 39 -8.97 15.28 31.30
N ASP A 40 -9.42 14.14 30.72
CA ASP A 40 -8.61 13.18 29.96
C ASP A 40 -9.38 12.55 28.79
N MET A 41 -8.75 11.60 28.11
CA MET A 41 -9.32 10.85 26.98
C MET A 41 -10.06 9.56 27.40
N GLN A 42 -10.22 9.30 28.69
CA GLN A 42 -10.83 8.09 29.21
C GLN A 42 -12.23 7.82 28.63
N PRO A 43 -13.15 8.81 28.51
CA PRO A 43 -14.47 8.56 27.91
C PRO A 43 -14.43 8.03 26.48
N LEU A 44 -13.45 8.45 25.67
CA LEU A 44 -13.25 7.93 24.33
C LEU A 44 -12.78 6.46 24.38
N PHE A 45 -11.79 6.17 25.21
CA PHE A 45 -11.24 4.81 25.31
C PHE A 45 -12.27 3.82 25.86
N GLU A 46 -13.05 4.22 26.86
CA GLU A 46 -14.15 3.40 27.39
C GLU A 46 -15.25 3.15 26.36
N THR A 47 -15.59 4.16 25.55
CA THR A 47 -16.57 3.98 24.46
C THR A 47 -16.03 3.00 23.41
N ILE A 48 -14.77 3.11 23.01
CA ILE A 48 -14.16 2.17 22.07
C ILE A 48 -14.20 0.73 22.62
N VAL A 49 -13.78 0.54 23.87
CA VAL A 49 -13.74 -0.80 24.50
C VAL A 49 -15.13 -1.42 24.64
N ASN A 50 -16.16 -0.61 24.91
CA ASN A 50 -17.52 -1.09 25.14
C ASN A 50 -18.33 -1.29 23.86
N VAL A 51 -18.04 -0.57 22.79
CA VAL A 51 -18.86 -0.53 21.58
C VAL A 51 -18.21 -1.23 20.40
N VAL A 52 -16.87 -1.14 20.28
CA VAL A 52 -16.18 -1.80 19.15
C VAL A 52 -15.98 -3.28 19.47
N GLU A 53 -16.57 -4.13 18.67
CA GLU A 53 -16.37 -5.57 18.82
C GLU A 53 -14.91 -5.97 18.60
N PRO A 54 -14.34 -6.82 19.46
CA PRO A 54 -13.01 -7.35 19.24
C PRO A 54 -12.99 -8.26 18.01
N PRO A 55 -11.83 -8.42 17.33
CA PRO A 55 -11.73 -9.31 16.19
C PRO A 55 -12.06 -10.75 16.60
N GLN A 56 -12.93 -11.40 15.83
CA GLN A 56 -13.23 -12.82 16.00
C GLN A 56 -12.04 -13.64 15.52
N VAL A 57 -11.36 -14.30 16.43
CA VAL A 57 -10.14 -15.05 16.17
C VAL A 57 -10.15 -16.40 16.87
N ASP A 58 -9.51 -17.39 16.26
CA ASP A 58 -9.24 -18.70 16.84
C ASP A 58 -7.81 -18.75 17.38
N THR A 59 -7.64 -18.64 18.69
CA THR A 59 -6.34 -18.67 19.37
C THR A 59 -5.80 -20.08 19.61
N ASP A 60 -6.65 -21.09 19.60
CA ASP A 60 -6.30 -22.48 19.95
C ASP A 60 -5.95 -23.34 18.74
N GLY A 61 -6.28 -22.87 17.54
CA GLY A 61 -5.97 -23.56 16.30
C GLY A 61 -4.48 -23.54 15.92
N PRO A 62 -4.06 -24.31 14.93
CA PRO A 62 -2.69 -24.27 14.43
C PRO A 62 -2.36 -22.91 13.80
N LEU A 63 -1.10 -22.48 13.95
CA LEU A 63 -0.63 -21.19 13.43
C LEU A 63 -1.00 -20.99 11.97
N ARG A 64 -1.55 -19.82 11.66
CA ARG A 64 -1.77 -19.31 10.31
C ARG A 64 -1.53 -17.82 10.26
N MET A 65 -0.53 -17.40 9.49
CA MET A 65 -0.17 -16.00 9.29
C MET A 65 0.17 -15.77 7.82
N GLN A 66 -0.28 -14.66 7.24
CA GLN A 66 0.08 -14.27 5.88
C GLN A 66 0.96 -13.01 5.92
N ILE A 67 2.03 -13.01 5.13
CA ILE A 67 2.91 -11.86 4.99
C ILE A 67 2.23 -10.83 4.10
N SER A 68 1.95 -9.66 4.65
CA SER A 68 1.33 -8.53 3.95
C SER A 68 2.33 -7.45 3.54
N SER A 69 3.47 -7.36 4.24
CA SER A 69 4.52 -6.39 3.97
C SER A 69 5.88 -6.97 4.36
N LEU A 70 6.93 -6.45 3.75
CA LEU A 70 8.31 -6.79 4.07
C LEU A 70 9.06 -5.54 4.51
N ASP A 71 10.08 -5.73 5.35
CA ASP A 71 11.02 -4.71 5.75
C ASP A 71 12.41 -5.32 5.84
N TYR A 72 13.44 -4.52 5.94
CA TYR A 72 14.81 -4.98 6.01
C TYR A 72 15.61 -4.17 7.03
N ASP A 73 16.30 -4.88 7.89
CA ASP A 73 17.23 -4.32 8.87
C ASP A 73 18.64 -4.88 8.64
N ASN A 74 19.66 -4.05 8.69
CA ASN A 74 21.04 -4.46 8.41
C ASN A 74 21.58 -5.52 9.38
N PHE A 75 21.00 -5.63 10.59
CA PHE A 75 21.42 -6.57 11.63
C PHE A 75 20.50 -7.79 11.73
N LYS A 76 19.19 -7.58 11.52
CA LYS A 76 18.15 -8.62 11.65
C LYS A 76 17.82 -9.30 10.32
N GLY A 77 18.28 -8.72 9.21
CA GLY A 77 17.96 -9.19 7.86
C GLY A 77 16.52 -8.88 7.43
N LEU A 78 15.93 -9.79 6.68
CA LEU A 78 14.56 -9.66 6.17
C LEU A 78 13.55 -9.79 7.31
N ILE A 79 12.59 -8.86 7.35
CA ILE A 79 11.51 -8.79 8.33
C ILE A 79 10.20 -8.99 7.60
N GLY A 80 9.48 -10.06 7.92
CA GLY A 80 8.11 -10.28 7.44
C GLY A 80 7.10 -9.65 8.38
N ILE A 81 6.16 -8.88 7.85
CA ILE A 81 5.09 -8.23 8.60
C ILE A 81 3.75 -8.81 8.17
N GLY A 82 2.93 -9.18 9.14
CA GLY A 82 1.60 -9.72 8.85
C GLY A 82 0.74 -9.86 10.09
N ARG A 83 -0.53 -10.17 9.86
CA ARG A 83 -1.48 -10.48 10.93
C ARG A 83 -1.55 -11.98 11.14
N ILE A 84 -1.48 -12.41 12.41
CA ILE A 84 -1.78 -13.79 12.78
C ILE A 84 -3.31 -13.98 12.67
N GLN A 85 -3.72 -14.86 11.78
CA GLN A 85 -5.15 -15.10 11.54
C GLN A 85 -5.70 -16.19 12.44
N ARG A 86 -4.86 -17.17 12.86
CA ARG A 86 -5.22 -18.29 13.70
C ARG A 86 -4.02 -18.76 14.51
N GLY A 87 -4.29 -19.28 15.71
CA GLY A 87 -3.30 -19.88 16.58
C GLY A 87 -2.41 -18.88 17.28
N SER A 88 -1.27 -19.36 17.71
CA SER A 88 -0.23 -18.54 18.35
C SER A 88 1.16 -18.97 17.91
N VAL A 89 2.13 -18.08 18.10
CA VAL A 89 3.52 -18.32 17.74
C VAL A 89 4.45 -17.82 18.85
N LYS A 90 5.49 -18.59 19.15
CA LYS A 90 6.58 -18.23 20.08
C LYS A 90 7.86 -17.98 19.31
N THR A 91 8.79 -17.27 19.93
CA THR A 91 10.14 -17.15 19.42
C THR A 91 10.79 -18.53 19.24
N ASN A 92 11.66 -18.64 18.26
CA ASN A 92 12.38 -19.87 17.91
C ASN A 92 11.48 -21.07 17.46
N THR A 93 10.28 -20.77 16.92
CA THR A 93 9.34 -21.77 16.43
C THR A 93 9.67 -22.21 15.00
N PRO A 94 9.74 -23.53 14.69
CA PRO A 94 9.81 -24.02 13.32
C PRO A 94 8.48 -23.81 12.62
N VAL A 95 8.50 -23.43 11.35
CA VAL A 95 7.33 -23.14 10.54
C VAL A 95 7.49 -23.66 9.11
N THR A 96 6.39 -23.88 8.43
CA THR A 96 6.37 -24.10 6.98
C THR A 96 5.84 -22.84 6.28
N ILE A 97 6.57 -22.40 5.26
CA ILE A 97 6.20 -21.28 4.40
C ILE A 97 5.62 -21.86 3.12
N VAL A 98 4.47 -21.36 2.69
CA VAL A 98 3.82 -21.68 1.43
C VAL A 98 3.78 -20.43 0.57
N ASP A 99 4.39 -20.48 -0.60
CA ASP A 99 4.37 -19.37 -1.54
C ASP A 99 3.05 -19.32 -2.36
N LYS A 100 2.94 -18.30 -3.20
CA LYS A 100 1.75 -18.09 -4.04
C LYS A 100 1.52 -19.20 -5.08
N GLU A 101 2.57 -19.95 -5.46
CA GLU A 101 2.51 -21.09 -6.34
C GLU A 101 2.18 -22.41 -5.60
N GLY A 102 2.09 -22.38 -4.26
CA GLY A 102 1.84 -23.55 -3.43
C GLY A 102 3.09 -24.37 -3.09
N SER A 103 4.28 -23.89 -3.46
CA SER A 103 5.54 -24.53 -3.08
C SER A 103 5.83 -24.37 -1.60
N LYS A 104 6.31 -25.43 -0.96
CA LYS A 104 6.53 -25.49 0.48
C LYS A 104 8.00 -25.45 0.81
N ARG A 105 8.37 -24.64 1.80
CA ARG A 105 9.71 -24.59 2.36
C ARG A 105 9.67 -24.51 3.87
N ASN A 106 10.67 -25.04 4.53
CA ASN A 106 10.80 -24.96 5.98
C ASN A 106 11.53 -23.68 6.38
N GLY A 107 11.12 -23.12 7.51
CA GLY A 107 11.76 -21.95 8.11
C GLY A 107 11.69 -22.00 9.63
N ARG A 108 12.26 -21.00 10.26
CA ARG A 108 12.22 -20.81 11.71
C ARG A 108 12.06 -19.35 12.04
N ILE A 109 11.07 -19.02 12.82
CA ILE A 109 10.90 -17.66 13.36
C ILE A 109 11.85 -17.52 14.54
N LEU A 110 12.86 -16.66 14.41
CA LEU A 110 13.83 -16.42 15.47
C LEU A 110 13.32 -15.39 16.48
N GLN A 111 12.82 -14.25 16.00
CA GLN A 111 12.29 -13.18 16.83
C GLN A 111 10.91 -12.76 16.36
N ILE A 112 10.11 -12.31 17.31
CA ILE A 112 8.80 -11.72 17.08
C ILE A 112 8.82 -10.31 17.68
N MET A 113 8.37 -9.32 16.94
CA MET A 113 8.24 -7.95 17.42
C MET A 113 6.79 -7.52 17.25
N GLY A 114 6.20 -6.99 18.31
CA GLY A 114 4.91 -6.31 18.31
C GLY A 114 5.10 -4.80 18.17
N TYR A 115 4.00 -4.09 18.01
CA TYR A 115 3.98 -2.62 17.95
C TYR A 115 3.52 -2.05 19.29
N HIS A 116 4.27 -1.07 19.77
CA HIS A 116 3.90 -0.26 20.92
C HIS A 116 4.00 1.23 20.54
N GLY A 117 2.89 1.81 20.17
CA GLY A 117 2.87 3.09 19.46
C GLY A 117 3.55 2.95 18.11
N LEU A 118 4.61 3.72 17.87
CA LEU A 118 5.41 3.68 16.65
C LEU A 118 6.62 2.72 16.76
N ASP A 119 6.94 2.26 17.97
CA ASP A 119 8.11 1.44 18.22
C ASP A 119 7.80 -0.05 18.04
N ARG A 120 8.79 -0.80 17.55
CA ARG A 120 8.78 -2.26 17.49
C ARG A 120 9.48 -2.82 18.71
N ILE A 121 8.74 -3.53 19.54
CA ILE A 121 9.27 -4.17 20.75
C ILE A 121 9.29 -5.70 20.59
N GLU A 122 10.33 -6.35 21.07
CA GLU A 122 10.42 -7.79 21.06
C GLU A 122 9.44 -8.40 22.07
N VAL A 123 8.66 -9.39 21.60
CA VAL A 123 7.68 -10.13 22.40
C VAL A 123 7.99 -11.63 22.37
N PRO A 124 7.84 -12.37 23.48
CA PRO A 124 8.13 -13.79 23.51
C PRO A 124 7.09 -14.65 22.78
N MET A 125 5.88 -14.13 22.61
CA MET A 125 4.74 -14.83 22.01
C MET A 125 3.77 -13.80 21.42
N ALA A 126 3.09 -14.21 20.35
CA ALA A 126 1.97 -13.49 19.75
C ALA A 126 0.86 -14.47 19.35
N GLN A 127 -0.37 -14.00 19.22
CA GLN A 127 -1.56 -14.82 18.98
C GLN A 127 -2.45 -14.26 17.87
N ALA A 128 -3.44 -15.02 17.48
CA ALA A 128 -4.42 -14.61 16.47
C ALA A 128 -5.04 -13.26 16.80
N GLY A 129 -5.10 -12.38 15.80
CA GLY A 129 -5.49 -10.97 15.92
C GLY A 129 -4.29 -10.00 15.92
N ASP A 130 -3.13 -10.44 16.42
CA ASP A 130 -1.94 -9.58 16.49
C ASP A 130 -1.34 -9.31 15.11
N ILE A 131 -0.88 -8.09 14.89
CA ILE A 131 -0.02 -7.70 13.77
C ILE A 131 1.42 -7.71 14.30
N VAL A 132 2.26 -8.53 13.69
CA VAL A 132 3.62 -8.74 14.17
C VAL A 132 4.64 -8.66 13.04
N CYS A 133 5.88 -8.37 13.45
CA CYS A 133 7.06 -8.49 12.62
C CYS A 133 7.79 -9.77 13.04
N ILE A 134 8.19 -10.59 12.07
CA ILE A 134 8.96 -11.81 12.30
C ILE A 134 10.30 -11.77 11.57
N THR A 135 11.32 -12.37 12.15
CA THR A 135 12.67 -12.50 11.57
C THR A 135 13.16 -13.94 11.60
N GLY A 136 14.26 -14.21 10.90
CA GLY A 136 14.90 -15.52 10.87
C GLY A 136 14.55 -16.39 9.66
N ILE A 137 13.82 -15.85 8.71
CA ILE A 137 13.50 -16.51 7.46
C ILE A 137 14.15 -15.72 6.31
N ASP A 138 15.14 -16.30 5.66
CA ASP A 138 15.99 -15.58 4.69
C ASP A 138 15.28 -15.23 3.36
N ALA A 139 14.23 -15.95 3.02
CA ALA A 139 13.50 -15.73 1.79
C ALA A 139 11.98 -15.67 2.07
N LEU A 140 11.46 -14.48 2.26
CA LEU A 140 10.02 -14.21 2.37
C LEU A 140 9.57 -13.33 1.22
N ASN A 141 8.37 -13.60 0.74
CA ASN A 141 7.68 -12.75 -0.22
C ASN A 141 6.34 -12.29 0.37
N ILE A 142 5.83 -11.18 -0.14
CA ILE A 142 4.47 -10.78 0.16
C ILE A 142 3.53 -11.85 -0.38
N SER A 143 2.48 -12.14 0.38
CA SER A 143 1.54 -13.22 0.17
C SER A 143 1.98 -14.61 0.65
N ASP A 144 3.25 -14.81 0.99
CA ASP A 144 3.67 -16.06 1.62
C ASP A 144 2.83 -16.32 2.87
N THR A 145 2.39 -17.57 3.03
CA THR A 145 1.65 -17.99 4.22
C THR A 145 2.55 -18.81 5.12
N ILE A 146 2.57 -18.47 6.39
CA ILE A 146 3.34 -19.13 7.45
C ILE A 146 2.41 -20.02 8.25
N TRP A 147 2.77 -21.29 8.36
CA TRP A 147 1.97 -22.33 8.94
C TRP A 147 2.71 -23.16 9.99
N ASP A 148 1.90 -23.79 10.86
CA ASP A 148 2.34 -24.94 11.63
C ASP A 148 2.75 -26.08 10.67
N PRO A 149 3.92 -26.71 10.84
CA PRO A 149 4.41 -27.76 9.94
C PRO A 149 3.48 -28.97 9.78
N GLN A 150 2.59 -29.21 10.74
CA GLN A 150 1.68 -30.36 10.74
C GLN A 150 0.35 -30.12 9.99
N ASN A 151 -0.04 -28.85 9.80
CA ASN A 151 -1.34 -28.46 9.25
C ASN A 151 -1.19 -27.40 8.17
N VAL A 152 -0.66 -27.75 7.03
CA VAL A 152 -0.33 -26.80 5.96
C VAL A 152 -1.49 -26.63 4.98
N GLU A 153 -2.05 -25.41 4.93
CA GLU A 153 -3.13 -25.01 4.03
C GLU A 153 -2.80 -23.63 3.43
N ALA A 154 -2.72 -23.49 2.11
CA ALA A 154 -2.39 -22.22 1.48
C ALA A 154 -3.56 -21.23 1.60
N LEU A 155 -3.26 -19.98 1.95
CA LEU A 155 -4.21 -18.88 1.83
C LEU A 155 -4.25 -18.36 0.39
N PRO A 156 -5.38 -17.76 -0.03
CA PRO A 156 -5.43 -17.06 -1.31
C PRO A 156 -4.31 -16.02 -1.39
N SER A 157 -3.65 -15.96 -2.53
CA SER A 157 -2.61 -14.97 -2.73
C SER A 157 -3.19 -13.56 -2.74
N LEU A 158 -2.47 -12.62 -2.12
CA LEU A 158 -2.79 -11.20 -2.20
C LEU A 158 -2.51 -10.74 -3.63
N SER A 159 -3.52 -10.23 -4.32
CA SER A 159 -3.35 -9.64 -5.64
C SER A 159 -2.72 -8.25 -5.52
N VAL A 160 -1.70 -8.00 -6.30
CA VAL A 160 -1.12 -6.66 -6.45
C VAL A 160 -1.29 -6.27 -7.90
N ASP A 161 -1.80 -5.06 -8.14
CA ASP A 161 -1.98 -4.55 -9.49
C ASP A 161 -0.65 -4.53 -10.24
N GLU A 162 -0.69 -5.01 -11.46
CA GLU A 162 0.50 -5.04 -12.30
C GLU A 162 0.90 -3.63 -12.76
N PRO A 163 2.21 -3.38 -12.98
CA PRO A 163 2.68 -2.10 -13.49
C PRO A 163 2.03 -1.73 -14.82
N THR A 164 1.63 -0.47 -14.96
CA THR A 164 1.04 0.09 -16.19
C THR A 164 1.96 1.07 -16.89
N VAL A 165 2.92 1.66 -16.16
CA VAL A 165 3.86 2.68 -16.67
C VAL A 165 5.30 2.27 -16.38
N SER A 166 6.20 2.53 -17.32
CA SER A 166 7.63 2.34 -17.14
C SER A 166 8.43 3.60 -17.46
N MET A 167 9.57 3.76 -16.80
CA MET A 167 10.57 4.81 -17.07
C MET A 167 11.96 4.18 -17.07
N THR A 168 12.88 4.76 -17.83
CA THR A 168 14.30 4.39 -17.74
C THR A 168 15.00 5.29 -16.72
N PHE A 169 15.60 4.68 -15.70
CA PHE A 169 16.50 5.34 -14.77
C PHE A 169 17.93 5.11 -15.25
N GLN A 170 18.73 6.14 -15.31
CA GLN A 170 20.09 6.07 -15.83
C GLN A 170 21.05 6.94 -15.05
N VAL A 171 22.33 6.64 -15.16
CA VAL A 171 23.38 7.49 -14.64
C VAL A 171 23.29 8.88 -15.30
N ASN A 172 23.45 9.93 -14.49
CA ASN A 172 23.57 11.28 -15.02
C ASN A 172 24.93 11.44 -15.70
N ASN A 173 24.95 11.55 -17.02
CA ASN A 173 26.14 11.74 -17.85
C ASN A 173 26.32 13.20 -18.33
N SER A 174 25.59 14.14 -17.71
CA SER A 174 25.74 15.56 -18.02
C SER A 174 27.07 16.11 -17.47
N PRO A 175 27.56 17.25 -17.98
CA PRO A 175 28.75 17.92 -17.44
C PRO A 175 28.62 18.39 -15.99
N PHE A 176 27.41 18.35 -15.42
CA PHE A 176 27.09 18.73 -14.05
C PHE A 176 26.97 17.56 -13.12
N ALA A 177 27.17 16.32 -13.60
CA ALA A 177 27.06 15.10 -12.78
C ALA A 177 27.93 15.18 -11.52
N GLY A 178 27.36 14.80 -10.38
CA GLY A 178 28.04 14.78 -9.08
C GLY A 178 28.12 16.13 -8.37
N LYS A 179 27.42 17.17 -8.85
CA LYS A 179 27.38 18.47 -8.16
C LYS A 179 26.31 18.55 -7.08
N GLU A 180 25.22 17.86 -7.24
CA GLU A 180 24.08 17.91 -6.32
C GLU A 180 23.89 16.62 -5.52
N GLY A 181 24.26 15.47 -6.09
CA GLY A 181 24.13 14.16 -5.46
C GLY A 181 25.47 13.49 -5.11
N LYS A 182 25.46 12.68 -4.06
CA LYS A 182 26.63 11.87 -3.64
C LYS A 182 26.68 10.51 -4.35
N PHE A 183 25.50 9.97 -4.70
CA PHE A 183 25.36 8.63 -5.27
C PHE A 183 25.05 8.77 -6.77
N VAL A 184 26.08 8.68 -7.60
CA VAL A 184 26.01 8.99 -9.04
C VAL A 184 26.34 7.79 -9.94
N THR A 185 26.71 6.64 -9.37
CA THR A 185 27.12 5.46 -10.15
C THR A 185 25.98 4.51 -10.41
N SER A 186 26.05 3.74 -11.51
CA SER A 186 25.08 2.70 -11.82
C SER A 186 24.94 1.67 -10.69
N ARG A 187 26.05 1.34 -10.02
CA ARG A 187 26.03 0.46 -8.86
C ARG A 187 25.17 1.01 -7.71
N ASN A 188 25.35 2.29 -7.37
CA ASN A 188 24.55 2.93 -6.31
C ASN A 188 23.05 2.91 -6.66
N ILE A 189 22.70 3.25 -7.92
CA ILE A 189 21.32 3.26 -8.38
C ILE A 189 20.72 1.84 -8.30
N ARG A 190 21.45 0.83 -8.79
CA ARG A 190 21.04 -0.57 -8.73
C ARG A 190 20.76 -1.02 -7.29
N GLU A 191 21.72 -0.87 -6.40
CA GLU A 191 21.61 -1.28 -5.00
C GLU A 191 20.43 -0.58 -4.28
N ARG A 192 20.15 0.66 -4.66
CA ARG A 192 18.99 1.39 -4.12
C ARG A 192 17.66 0.87 -4.68
N LEU A 193 17.59 0.58 -5.97
CA LEU A 193 16.42 -0.02 -6.60
C LEU A 193 16.14 -1.43 -6.07
N GLU A 194 17.17 -2.25 -5.88
CA GLU A 194 17.04 -3.59 -5.27
C GLU A 194 16.49 -3.51 -3.85
N ARG A 195 16.92 -2.55 -3.05
CA ARG A 195 16.33 -2.31 -1.72
C ARG A 195 14.87 -1.88 -1.80
N GLU A 196 14.51 -1.06 -2.77
CA GLU A 196 13.12 -0.65 -2.97
C GLU A 196 12.22 -1.85 -3.29
N LEU A 197 12.68 -2.80 -4.11
CA LEU A 197 11.92 -4.01 -4.46
C LEU A 197 11.54 -4.87 -3.25
N ILE A 198 12.28 -4.78 -2.14
CA ILE A 198 11.96 -5.52 -0.90
C ILE A 198 10.61 -5.05 -0.34
N HIS A 199 10.36 -3.74 -0.36
CA HIS A 199 9.17 -3.15 0.24
C HIS A 199 8.05 -2.87 -0.76
N ASN A 200 8.41 -2.63 -2.01
CA ASN A 200 7.52 -2.12 -3.05
C ASN A 200 7.18 -3.18 -4.08
N VAL A 201 6.19 -4.00 -3.75
CA VAL A 201 5.77 -5.15 -4.60
C VAL A 201 5.17 -4.76 -5.94
N ALA A 202 4.71 -3.52 -6.08
CA ALA A 202 4.17 -3.00 -7.33
C ALA A 202 5.26 -2.42 -8.26
N LEU A 203 6.51 -2.40 -7.79
CA LEU A 203 7.65 -1.96 -8.58
C LEU A 203 8.28 -3.17 -9.28
N ARG A 204 8.71 -2.99 -10.51
CA ARG A 204 9.57 -3.94 -11.24
C ARG A 204 10.77 -3.21 -11.75
N VAL A 205 11.94 -3.82 -11.66
CA VAL A 205 13.20 -3.31 -12.17
C VAL A 205 13.81 -4.36 -13.08
N GLU A 206 14.08 -3.97 -14.32
CA GLU A 206 14.65 -4.84 -15.34
C GLU A 206 15.95 -4.22 -15.85
N ASP A 207 16.94 -5.06 -16.11
CA ASP A 207 18.16 -4.65 -16.78
C ASP A 207 17.86 -4.31 -18.25
N THR A 208 18.63 -3.38 -18.78
CA THR A 208 18.58 -3.03 -20.20
C THR A 208 19.89 -3.49 -20.89
N ASP A 209 19.98 -3.30 -22.20
CA ASP A 209 21.21 -3.58 -22.97
C ASP A 209 22.41 -2.75 -22.52
N SER A 210 22.17 -1.71 -21.70
CA SER A 210 23.22 -0.83 -21.16
C SER A 210 23.33 -1.02 -19.64
N PRO A 211 24.54 -1.23 -19.10
CA PRO A 211 24.77 -1.41 -17.67
C PRO A 211 24.47 -0.17 -16.82
N ASP A 212 24.33 0.98 -17.46
CA ASP A 212 24.06 2.28 -16.82
C ASP A 212 22.58 2.67 -16.85
N LYS A 213 21.72 1.78 -17.34
CA LYS A 213 20.28 2.02 -17.51
C LYS A 213 19.47 0.89 -16.93
N PHE A 214 18.40 1.25 -16.22
CA PHE A 214 17.44 0.33 -15.60
C PHE A 214 16.04 0.72 -16.05
N LYS A 215 15.27 -0.26 -16.51
CA LYS A 215 13.85 -0.05 -16.78
C LYS A 215 13.07 -0.27 -15.48
N VAL A 216 12.43 0.78 -15.01
CA VAL A 216 11.67 0.79 -13.76
C VAL A 216 10.20 0.94 -14.10
N SER A 217 9.40 -0.03 -13.69
CA SER A 217 7.97 -0.10 -13.97
C SER A 217 7.16 0.00 -12.69
N GLY A 218 6.09 0.80 -12.69
CA GLY A 218 5.24 1.04 -11.54
C GLY A 218 3.77 1.16 -11.92
N ARG A 219 2.89 1.29 -10.91
CA ARG A 219 1.43 1.40 -11.11
C ARG A 219 1.01 2.64 -11.88
N GLY A 220 1.83 3.69 -11.89
CA GLY A 220 1.52 4.94 -12.55
C GLY A 220 2.60 5.99 -12.36
N GLU A 221 2.41 7.16 -12.97
CA GLU A 221 3.36 8.27 -12.94
C GLU A 221 3.69 8.73 -11.51
N LEU A 222 2.67 8.87 -10.65
CA LEU A 222 2.87 9.30 -9.26
C LEU A 222 3.75 8.33 -8.47
N HIS A 223 3.54 7.03 -8.65
CA HIS A 223 4.32 6.00 -7.97
C HIS A 223 5.82 6.13 -8.28
N LEU A 224 6.17 6.30 -9.57
CA LEU A 224 7.56 6.49 -10.00
C LEU A 224 8.10 7.86 -9.59
N SER A 225 7.29 8.91 -9.59
CA SER A 225 7.69 10.25 -9.16
C SER A 225 8.04 10.30 -7.67
N VAL A 226 7.28 9.60 -6.82
CA VAL A 226 7.59 9.46 -5.38
C VAL A 226 8.91 8.73 -5.18
N LEU A 227 9.16 7.66 -5.91
CA LEU A 227 10.45 6.95 -5.87
C LEU A 227 11.62 7.86 -6.25
N ILE A 228 11.48 8.60 -7.37
CA ILE A 228 12.51 9.55 -7.83
C ILE A 228 12.78 10.61 -6.76
N GLU A 229 11.74 11.18 -6.16
CA GLU A 229 11.88 12.20 -5.13
C GLU A 229 12.53 11.66 -3.85
N ASN A 230 12.18 10.44 -3.43
CA ASN A 230 12.84 9.79 -2.29
C ASN A 230 14.33 9.57 -2.57
N MET A 231 14.67 9.03 -3.75
CA MET A 231 16.07 8.87 -4.16
C MET A 231 16.82 10.21 -4.18
N ARG A 232 16.20 11.26 -4.72
CA ARG A 232 16.78 12.60 -4.72
C ARG A 232 17.07 13.11 -3.30
N ARG A 233 16.13 12.94 -2.36
CA ARG A 233 16.30 13.33 -0.95
C ARG A 233 17.39 12.53 -0.23
N GLU A 234 17.59 11.28 -0.62
CA GLU A 234 18.66 10.42 -0.12
C GLU A 234 20.05 10.83 -0.69
N GLY A 235 20.10 11.71 -1.67
CA GLY A 235 21.33 12.22 -2.29
C GLY A 235 21.74 11.44 -3.54
N PHE A 236 20.81 10.73 -4.18
CA PHE A 236 21.03 10.15 -5.50
C PHE A 236 20.85 11.22 -6.59
N GLU A 237 21.71 11.17 -7.59
CA GLU A 237 21.62 11.97 -8.79
C GLU A 237 21.52 11.04 -9.99
N LEU A 238 20.40 11.11 -10.72
CA LEU A 238 20.11 10.22 -11.83
C LEU A 238 19.36 10.96 -12.94
N GLY A 239 19.46 10.48 -14.16
CA GLY A 239 18.62 10.88 -15.27
C GLY A 239 17.42 9.94 -15.39
N VAL A 240 16.28 10.47 -15.80
CA VAL A 240 15.07 9.68 -16.04
C VAL A 240 14.51 9.96 -17.44
N SER A 241 13.96 8.94 -18.09
CA SER A 241 13.23 9.11 -19.33
C SER A 241 11.83 9.67 -19.10
N ARG A 242 11.14 10.00 -20.18
CA ARG A 242 9.67 10.20 -20.11
C ARG A 242 9.00 8.88 -19.74
N PRO A 243 7.87 8.94 -19.03
CA PRO A 243 7.06 7.76 -18.75
C PRO A 243 6.47 7.19 -20.05
N GLU A 244 6.47 5.88 -20.15
CA GLU A 244 5.90 5.12 -21.26
C GLU A 244 4.91 4.09 -20.72
N VAL A 245 3.79 3.92 -21.42
CA VAL A 245 2.77 2.93 -21.04
C VAL A 245 3.26 1.53 -21.45
N ILE A 246 3.04 0.56 -20.59
CA ILE A 246 3.38 -0.84 -20.85
C ILE A 246 2.30 -1.48 -21.72
N VAL A 247 2.64 -1.73 -22.98
CA VAL A 247 1.78 -2.48 -23.91
C VAL A 247 2.09 -3.97 -23.75
N ARG A 248 1.06 -4.79 -23.60
CA ARG A 248 1.18 -6.25 -23.47
C ARG A 248 0.65 -6.93 -24.71
N GLU A 249 1.16 -8.13 -24.95
CA GLU A 249 0.62 -9.03 -25.95
C GLU A 249 -0.18 -10.13 -25.25
N ILE A 250 -1.49 -10.14 -25.44
CA ILE A 250 -2.41 -11.12 -24.87
C ILE A 250 -3.14 -11.77 -26.04
N ASP A 251 -3.05 -13.09 -26.13
CA ASP A 251 -3.65 -13.88 -27.22
C ASP A 251 -3.21 -13.43 -28.65
N GLY A 252 -1.99 -12.89 -28.77
CA GLY A 252 -1.42 -12.41 -30.05
C GLY A 252 -1.85 -10.98 -30.42
N GLU A 253 -2.62 -10.31 -29.58
CA GLU A 253 -3.04 -8.93 -29.77
C GLU A 253 -2.33 -7.97 -28.79
N LYS A 254 -1.92 -6.81 -29.29
CA LYS A 254 -1.34 -5.76 -28.45
C LYS A 254 -2.44 -5.04 -27.69
N GLN A 255 -2.36 -5.05 -26.37
CA GLN A 255 -3.29 -4.41 -25.48
C GLN A 255 -2.60 -3.31 -24.65
N GLU A 256 -3.25 -2.18 -24.48
CA GLU A 256 -2.82 -1.11 -23.60
C GLU A 256 -3.71 -1.06 -22.33
N PRO A 257 -3.17 -0.63 -21.18
CA PRO A 257 -3.95 -0.49 -19.97
C PRO A 257 -4.91 0.71 -20.04
N PHE A 258 -6.10 0.52 -19.46
CA PHE A 258 -7.09 1.56 -19.23
C PHE A 258 -7.32 1.73 -17.73
N GLU A 259 -7.70 2.92 -17.31
CA GLU A 259 -7.97 3.27 -15.93
C GLU A 259 -9.40 3.81 -15.77
N ASN A 260 -10.05 3.41 -14.68
CA ASN A 260 -11.29 4.03 -14.25
C ASN A 260 -10.96 5.32 -13.50
N VAL A 261 -11.37 6.45 -14.03
CA VAL A 261 -11.09 7.76 -13.44
C VAL A 261 -12.37 8.35 -12.91
N ILE A 262 -12.32 8.83 -11.67
CA ILE A 262 -13.44 9.49 -11.01
C ILE A 262 -13.04 10.94 -10.76
N PHE A 263 -13.85 11.87 -11.25
CA PHE A 263 -13.74 13.30 -11.00
C PHE A 263 -14.87 13.74 -10.08
N ASP A 264 -14.53 14.38 -8.99
CA ASP A 264 -15.46 15.01 -8.08
C ASP A 264 -15.17 16.52 -8.09
N VAL A 265 -15.94 17.27 -8.87
CA VAL A 265 -15.69 18.69 -9.15
C VAL A 265 -16.96 19.54 -8.98
N GLU A 266 -16.80 20.85 -8.92
CA GLU A 266 -17.94 21.75 -9.00
C GLU A 266 -18.56 21.69 -10.40
N GLU A 267 -19.90 21.77 -10.46
CA GLU A 267 -20.69 21.63 -11.69
C GLU A 267 -20.22 22.58 -12.81
N GLN A 268 -19.75 23.79 -12.45
CA GLN A 268 -19.20 24.75 -13.39
C GLN A 268 -17.98 24.26 -14.17
N HIS A 269 -17.24 23.28 -13.65
CA HIS A 269 -16.03 22.71 -14.28
C HIS A 269 -16.32 21.47 -15.13
N GLN A 270 -17.57 20.98 -15.16
CA GLN A 270 -17.99 19.81 -15.94
C GLN A 270 -17.53 19.88 -17.39
N GLY A 271 -17.76 21.01 -18.06
CA GLY A 271 -17.43 21.20 -19.47
C GLY A 271 -15.93 21.04 -19.75
N ALA A 272 -15.08 21.61 -18.89
CA ALA A 272 -13.63 21.51 -19.02
C ALA A 272 -13.13 20.08 -18.83
N VAL A 273 -13.68 19.34 -17.84
CA VAL A 273 -13.34 17.92 -17.61
C VAL A 273 -13.76 17.08 -18.81
N MET A 274 -14.97 17.26 -19.32
CA MET A 274 -15.49 16.53 -20.48
C MET A 274 -14.66 16.77 -21.75
N GLU A 275 -14.27 18.02 -21.99
CA GLU A 275 -13.41 18.38 -23.12
C GLU A 275 -12.05 17.70 -23.02
N GLN A 276 -11.41 17.75 -21.85
CA GLN A 276 -10.12 17.11 -21.61
C GLN A 276 -10.20 15.58 -21.76
N MET A 277 -11.27 14.94 -21.27
CA MET A 277 -11.48 13.51 -21.46
C MET A 277 -11.65 13.15 -22.94
N GLY A 278 -12.36 13.96 -23.70
CA GLY A 278 -12.48 13.77 -25.15
C GLY A 278 -11.14 13.80 -25.88
N TYR A 279 -10.26 14.77 -25.59
CA TYR A 279 -8.91 14.84 -26.16
C TYR A 279 -8.04 13.63 -25.79
N ARG A 280 -8.25 13.07 -24.58
CA ARG A 280 -7.47 11.98 -24.01
C ARG A 280 -8.03 10.59 -24.34
N LYS A 281 -9.04 10.52 -25.20
CA LYS A 281 -9.73 9.28 -25.60
C LYS A 281 -10.45 8.58 -24.44
N GLY A 282 -10.90 9.34 -23.46
CA GLY A 282 -11.73 8.83 -22.37
C GLY A 282 -13.16 8.61 -22.80
N GLU A 283 -13.75 7.54 -22.32
CA GLU A 283 -15.17 7.21 -22.49
C GLU A 283 -15.91 7.45 -21.18
N LEU A 284 -16.93 8.30 -21.21
CA LEU A 284 -17.80 8.56 -20.07
C LEU A 284 -18.61 7.31 -19.75
N THR A 285 -18.57 6.86 -18.50
CA THR A 285 -19.34 5.70 -18.03
C THR A 285 -20.51 6.09 -17.13
N ASN A 286 -20.33 7.12 -16.28
CA ASN A 286 -21.38 7.59 -15.38
C ASN A 286 -21.21 9.09 -15.08
N MET A 287 -22.33 9.74 -14.72
CA MET A 287 -22.34 11.14 -14.31
C MET A 287 -23.49 11.40 -13.35
N GLU A 288 -23.16 11.83 -12.14
CA GLU A 288 -24.12 12.09 -11.07
C GLU A 288 -23.96 13.51 -10.52
N VAL A 289 -25.08 14.23 -10.38
CA VAL A 289 -25.14 15.58 -9.80
C VAL A 289 -25.69 15.46 -8.37
N ASP A 290 -24.99 15.97 -7.37
CA ASP A 290 -25.41 15.90 -5.97
C ASP A 290 -26.52 16.87 -5.58
N GLY A 291 -26.98 17.74 -6.52
CA GLY A 291 -27.96 18.78 -6.27
C GLY A 291 -27.49 19.92 -5.36
N LYS A 292 -26.22 19.93 -4.94
CA LYS A 292 -25.58 20.95 -4.11
C LYS A 292 -24.47 21.71 -4.84
N GLY A 293 -24.39 21.54 -6.17
CA GLY A 293 -23.44 22.23 -7.04
C GLY A 293 -22.14 21.44 -7.29
N ARG A 294 -22.08 20.16 -6.95
CA ARG A 294 -20.99 19.25 -7.30
C ARG A 294 -21.47 18.18 -8.27
N ILE A 295 -20.55 17.69 -9.06
CA ILE A 295 -20.78 16.63 -10.03
C ILE A 295 -19.68 15.58 -9.92
N ARG A 296 -20.09 14.33 -9.91
CA ARG A 296 -19.25 13.17 -10.01
C ARG A 296 -19.27 12.63 -11.43
N ILE A 297 -18.12 12.56 -12.07
CA ILE A 297 -17.94 12.09 -13.45
C ILE A 297 -17.06 10.85 -13.40
N GLU A 298 -17.51 9.75 -13.98
CA GLU A 298 -16.76 8.52 -14.11
C GLU A 298 -16.44 8.26 -15.58
N ALA A 299 -15.18 7.95 -15.86
CA ALA A 299 -14.72 7.70 -17.23
C ALA A 299 -13.68 6.57 -17.27
N VAL A 300 -13.65 5.83 -18.36
CA VAL A 300 -12.59 4.88 -18.69
C VAL A 300 -11.63 5.55 -19.66
N VAL A 301 -10.37 5.69 -19.26
CA VAL A 301 -9.37 6.45 -20.01
C VAL A 301 -8.13 5.58 -20.26
N PRO A 302 -7.55 5.55 -21.47
CA PRO A 302 -6.28 4.86 -21.68
C PRO A 302 -5.18 5.51 -20.83
N SER A 303 -4.38 4.69 -20.11
CA SER A 303 -3.35 5.19 -19.18
C SER A 303 -2.39 6.18 -19.82
N ARG A 304 -2.08 6.04 -21.13
CA ARG A 304 -1.26 7.01 -21.87
C ARG A 304 -1.89 8.41 -21.93
N GLY A 305 -3.22 8.50 -21.89
CA GLY A 305 -3.95 9.77 -21.84
C GLY A 305 -3.86 10.47 -20.49
N LEU A 306 -3.52 9.77 -19.42
CA LEU A 306 -3.41 10.33 -18.07
C LEU A 306 -2.02 10.82 -17.73
N ILE A 307 -1.00 10.49 -18.53
CA ILE A 307 0.37 10.97 -18.32
C ILE A 307 0.37 12.52 -18.41
N GLY A 308 0.86 13.16 -17.33
CA GLY A 308 0.91 14.61 -17.19
C GLY A 308 -0.42 15.30 -16.89
N PHE A 309 -1.56 14.57 -16.93
CA PHE A 309 -2.88 15.15 -16.72
C PHE A 309 -3.03 15.80 -15.34
N ARG A 310 -2.47 15.20 -14.30
CA ARG A 310 -2.55 15.74 -12.94
C ARG A 310 -2.02 17.16 -12.80
N SER A 311 -1.07 17.55 -13.64
CA SER A 311 -0.49 18.91 -13.63
C SER A 311 -1.37 19.93 -14.35
N GLU A 312 -2.31 19.47 -15.16
CA GLU A 312 -3.26 20.32 -15.90
C GLU A 312 -4.61 20.42 -15.19
N PHE A 313 -4.96 19.40 -14.38
CA PHE A 313 -6.17 19.35 -13.56
C PHE A 313 -6.00 20.14 -12.25
#